data_b7d3de5014f0ff928fcc2998866269b2
#
_entry.id   b7d3de5014f0ff928fcc2998866269b2
#
_cell.length_a   1.000
_cell.length_b   1.000
_cell.length_c   1.000
_cell.angle_alpha   90.00
_cell.angle_beta   90.00
_cell.angle_gamma   90.00
#
_symmetry.space_group_name_H-M   'P 1'
#
loop_
_entity.id
_entity.type
_entity.pdbx_description
1 polymer ?
#
loop_
_entity_poly.entity_id
_entity_poly.type
_entity_poly.pdbx_seq_one_letter_code
_entity_poly.pdbx_strand_id
1 'polypeptide(L)'
;VTGHPYACALLALLLLAGCATATGRIENGMFYSAKGYRVTLPPTGWRVDAGQRADLALRGATQPGGMVVDATCGGRETARPLDVLARHLTFGLTRRAVLENGTSTVGGREAAHSVVRGVADGRTVTVEALVVRAEPCVHDFLYVAPSEAFDEGRAAFRALVESFVLEPPR
;
A
#
# COMPACT_ATOMS: atom_id res chain seq x y z
N VAL A 1 -11.11 0.72 -65.79
CA VAL A 1 -11.84 0.87 -64.52
C VAL A 1 -11.11 0.03 -63.50
N THR A 2 -10.16 0.60 -62.78
CA THR A 2 -9.36 -0.06 -61.75
C THR A 2 -9.69 0.57 -60.41
N GLY A 3 -10.49 -0.13 -59.58
CA GLY A 3 -10.79 0.24 -58.19
C GLY A 3 -9.64 -0.19 -57.26
N HIS A 4 -9.18 0.72 -56.40
CA HIS A 4 -8.15 0.48 -55.41
C HIS A 4 -8.80 0.00 -54.08
N PRO A 5 -8.52 -1.21 -53.60
CA PRO A 5 -9.09 -1.74 -52.34
C PRO A 5 -8.20 -1.55 -51.10
N TYR A 6 -7.34 -0.53 -51.03
CA TYR A 6 -6.40 -0.36 -49.90
C TYR A 6 -6.71 0.77 -48.91
N ALA A 7 -7.85 1.44 -49.03
CA ALA A 7 -8.18 2.60 -48.20
C ALA A 7 -8.85 2.28 -46.84
N CYS A 8 -9.26 1.04 -46.58
CA CYS A 8 -9.98 0.69 -45.33
C CYS A 8 -9.15 -0.02 -44.23
N ALA A 9 -7.88 -0.33 -44.48
CA ALA A 9 -7.07 -1.10 -43.54
C ALA A 9 -6.29 -0.27 -42.52
N LEU A 10 -6.30 1.06 -42.62
CA LEU A 10 -5.45 1.95 -41.78
C LEU A 10 -6.16 2.60 -40.56
N LEU A 11 -7.46 2.33 -40.36
CA LEU A 11 -8.23 3.00 -39.30
C LEU A 11 -8.50 2.13 -38.05
N ALA A 12 -7.96 0.90 -37.98
CA ALA A 12 -8.26 -0.05 -36.88
C ALA A 12 -7.17 -0.18 -35.83
N LEU A 13 -6.10 0.62 -35.86
CA LEU A 13 -4.94 0.43 -34.97
C LEU A 13 -4.78 1.48 -33.86
N LEU A 14 -5.78 2.28 -33.53
CA LEU A 14 -5.64 3.43 -32.61
C LEU A 14 -6.49 3.39 -31.34
N LEU A 15 -6.99 2.24 -30.90
CA LEU A 15 -7.86 2.16 -29.70
C LEU A 15 -7.41 1.16 -28.62
N LEU A 16 -6.12 0.99 -28.41
CA LEU A 16 -5.59 0.28 -27.23
C LEU A 16 -4.69 1.20 -26.37
N ALA A 17 -5.12 2.45 -26.17
CA ALA A 17 -4.66 3.22 -25.02
C ALA A 17 -5.37 2.66 -23.79
N GLY A 18 -4.87 1.56 -23.25
CA GLY A 18 -5.27 1.07 -21.93
C GLY A 18 -5.03 2.20 -20.93
N CYS A 19 -6.08 2.77 -20.36
CA CYS A 19 -5.99 3.66 -19.21
C CYS A 19 -5.42 2.88 -18.05
N ALA A 20 -4.10 2.83 -17.90
CA ALA A 20 -3.46 2.58 -16.63
C ALA A 20 -3.85 3.77 -15.77
N THR A 21 -4.86 3.61 -14.90
CA THR A 21 -5.19 4.59 -13.87
C THR A 21 -3.98 4.64 -12.95
N ALA A 22 -3.19 5.72 -13.03
CA ALA A 22 -2.07 5.93 -12.15
C ALA A 22 -2.59 5.97 -10.72
N THR A 23 -2.13 5.05 -9.86
CA THR A 23 -2.54 4.98 -8.44
C THR A 23 -2.09 6.22 -7.67
N GLY A 24 -1.11 6.96 -8.22
CA GLY A 24 -0.59 8.21 -7.64
C GLY A 24 0.65 8.70 -8.38
N ARG A 25 1.27 9.75 -7.83
CA ARG A 25 2.52 10.33 -8.32
C ARG A 25 3.51 10.52 -7.17
N ILE A 26 4.80 10.47 -7.50
CA ILE A 26 5.87 10.79 -6.55
C ILE A 26 6.51 12.11 -6.96
N GLU A 27 6.60 13.03 -6.02
CA GLU A 27 7.17 14.35 -6.22
C GLU A 27 7.88 14.82 -4.95
N ASN A 28 9.13 15.26 -5.05
CA ASN A 28 9.93 15.77 -3.93
C ASN A 28 9.97 14.83 -2.70
N GLY A 29 10.10 13.51 -2.93
CA GLY A 29 10.14 12.53 -1.85
C GLY A 29 8.79 12.24 -1.18
N MET A 30 7.69 12.72 -1.73
CA MET A 30 6.33 12.43 -1.27
C MET A 30 5.55 11.65 -2.33
N PHE A 31 4.78 10.69 -1.88
CA PHE A 31 3.77 10.01 -2.69
C PHE A 31 2.42 10.69 -2.47
N TYR A 32 1.76 11.06 -3.57
CA TYR A 32 0.41 11.62 -3.63
C TYR A 32 -0.51 10.60 -4.28
N SER A 33 -1.43 10.04 -3.52
CA SER A 33 -2.41 9.07 -4.03
C SER A 33 -3.52 9.77 -4.80
N ALA A 34 -3.99 9.11 -5.88
CA ALA A 34 -5.23 9.50 -6.58
C ALA A 34 -6.47 9.40 -5.67
N LYS A 35 -6.37 8.68 -4.55
CA LYS A 35 -7.45 8.52 -3.55
C LYS A 35 -7.46 9.60 -2.46
N GLY A 36 -6.72 10.71 -2.64
CA GLY A 36 -6.79 11.90 -1.78
C GLY A 36 -6.01 11.79 -0.48
N TYR A 37 -4.83 11.20 -0.51
CA TYR A 37 -3.89 11.24 0.61
C TYR A 37 -2.45 11.34 0.13
N ARG A 38 -1.54 11.66 1.04
CA ARG A 38 -0.11 11.65 0.78
C ARG A 38 0.67 11.06 1.95
N VAL A 39 1.87 10.55 1.65
CA VAL A 39 2.87 10.12 2.62
C VAL A 39 4.27 10.51 2.17
N THR A 40 5.18 10.73 3.12
CA THR A 40 6.59 10.98 2.84
C THR A 40 7.32 9.64 2.69
N LEU A 41 8.07 9.48 1.62
CA LEU A 41 8.88 8.29 1.40
C LEU A 41 10.10 8.29 2.31
N PRO A 42 10.54 7.13 2.82
CA PRO A 42 11.81 7.02 3.51
C PRO A 42 12.95 7.50 2.60
N PRO A 43 13.88 8.35 3.11
CA PRO A 43 14.86 9.03 2.26
C PRO A 43 15.91 8.09 1.66
N THR A 44 16.21 6.98 2.32
CA THR A 44 17.24 6.02 1.90
C THR A 44 16.83 4.59 2.23
N GLY A 45 17.47 3.63 1.59
CA GLY A 45 17.28 2.20 1.87
C GLY A 45 16.06 1.55 1.22
N TRP A 46 15.19 2.32 0.56
CA TRP A 46 13.95 1.86 -0.04
C TRP A 46 13.79 2.30 -1.49
N ARG A 47 13.08 1.52 -2.28
CA ARG A 47 12.72 1.85 -3.66
C ARG A 47 11.28 1.45 -3.95
N VAL A 48 10.63 2.16 -4.84
CA VAL A 48 9.26 1.85 -5.27
C VAL A 48 9.25 0.50 -5.99
N ASP A 49 8.29 -0.34 -5.63
CA ASP A 49 7.98 -1.61 -6.28
C ASP A 49 6.68 -1.46 -7.08
N ALA A 50 6.80 -1.12 -8.35
CA ALA A 50 5.67 -0.87 -9.23
C ALA A 50 4.89 -2.14 -9.63
N GLY A 51 5.39 -3.34 -9.28
CA GLY A 51 4.74 -4.62 -9.61
C GLY A 51 3.60 -5.02 -8.67
N GLN A 52 3.36 -4.27 -7.59
CA GLN A 52 2.37 -4.59 -6.58
C GLN A 52 1.00 -3.93 -6.88
N ARG A 53 -0.08 -4.62 -6.46
CA ARG A 53 -1.45 -4.09 -6.55
C ARG A 53 -1.79 -3.28 -5.31
N ALA A 54 -1.11 -2.17 -5.12
CA ALA A 54 -1.33 -1.26 -4.01
C ALA A 54 -1.16 0.18 -4.52
N ASP A 55 -1.59 1.15 -3.75
CA ASP A 55 -1.37 2.55 -4.11
C ASP A 55 0.12 2.87 -4.11
N LEU A 56 0.83 2.41 -3.06
CA LEU A 56 2.28 2.51 -2.93
C LEU A 56 2.83 1.21 -2.35
N ALA A 57 3.83 0.65 -3.01
CA ALA A 57 4.65 -0.42 -2.44
C ALA A 57 6.13 -0.02 -2.50
N LEU A 58 6.83 -0.28 -1.41
CA LEU A 58 8.27 -0.06 -1.29
C LEU A 58 8.95 -1.39 -0.98
N ARG A 59 10.09 -1.62 -1.61
CA ARG A 59 10.97 -2.74 -1.33
C ARG A 59 12.30 -2.22 -0.80
N GLY A 60 12.86 -2.90 0.17
CA GLY A 60 14.20 -2.58 0.66
C GLY A 60 15.24 -2.65 -0.46
N ALA A 61 16.04 -1.61 -0.58
CA ALA A 61 17.21 -1.56 -1.46
C ALA A 61 18.47 -2.01 -0.71
N THR A 62 18.59 -1.58 0.54
CA THR A 62 19.65 -1.95 1.50
C THR A 62 19.06 -2.45 2.81
N GLN A 63 17.79 -2.19 3.07
CA GLN A 63 17.04 -2.66 4.23
C GLN A 63 16.27 -3.94 3.88
N PRO A 64 16.14 -4.91 4.77
CA PRO A 64 15.30 -6.08 4.53
C PRO A 64 13.81 -5.73 4.60
N GLY A 65 13.01 -6.38 3.75
CA GLY A 65 11.56 -6.30 3.80
C GLY A 65 10.90 -5.36 2.79
N GLY A 66 9.64 -5.05 3.05
CA GLY A 66 8.79 -4.22 2.21
C GLY A 66 7.75 -3.46 3.00
N MET A 67 7.28 -2.35 2.44
CA MET A 67 6.18 -1.55 2.96
C MET A 67 5.08 -1.44 1.91
N VAL A 68 3.83 -1.41 2.37
CA VAL A 68 2.67 -1.21 1.50
C VAL A 68 1.78 -0.14 2.14
N VAL A 69 1.29 0.77 1.31
CA VAL A 69 0.21 1.69 1.63
C VAL A 69 -0.88 1.51 0.59
N ASP A 70 -2.09 1.26 1.04
CA ASP A 70 -3.24 1.12 0.16
C ASP A 70 -4.47 1.77 0.78
N ALA A 71 -5.40 2.23 -0.04
CA ALA A 71 -6.68 2.73 0.40
C ALA A 71 -7.82 2.04 -0.34
N THR A 72 -8.79 1.55 0.42
CA THR A 72 -10.06 1.04 -0.10
C THR A 72 -11.15 2.05 0.20
N CYS A 73 -11.81 2.55 -0.85
CA CYS A 73 -12.84 3.58 -0.72
C CYS A 73 -14.23 3.03 -1.07
N GLY A 74 -15.19 3.24 -0.16
CA GLY A 74 -16.57 2.79 -0.33
C GLY A 74 -16.75 1.28 -0.15
N GLY A 75 -18.00 0.83 -0.22
CA GLY A 75 -18.37 -0.58 -0.11
C GLY A 75 -18.51 -1.06 1.34
N ARG A 76 -19.00 -2.31 1.49
CA ARG A 76 -19.25 -2.92 2.81
C ARG A 76 -17.98 -3.21 3.61
N GLU A 77 -16.86 -3.39 2.92
CA GLU A 77 -15.58 -3.72 3.56
C GLU A 77 -15.10 -2.55 4.44
N THR A 78 -15.28 -1.31 3.99
CA THR A 78 -14.86 -0.13 4.75
C THR A 78 -15.68 0.09 6.05
N ALA A 79 -16.86 -0.51 6.16
CA ALA A 79 -17.71 -0.41 7.36
C ALA A 79 -17.34 -1.39 8.49
N ARG A 80 -16.42 -2.34 8.23
CA ARG A 80 -16.02 -3.33 9.24
C ARG A 80 -15.22 -2.68 10.38
N PRO A 81 -15.24 -3.24 11.61
CA PRO A 81 -14.37 -2.79 12.69
C PRO A 81 -12.90 -2.81 12.28
N LEU A 82 -12.13 -1.80 12.70
CA LEU A 82 -10.72 -1.64 12.28
C LEU A 82 -9.83 -2.82 12.72
N ASP A 83 -10.09 -3.39 13.89
CA ASP A 83 -9.37 -4.57 14.40
C ASP A 83 -9.63 -5.83 13.54
N VAL A 84 -10.83 -5.95 12.97
CA VAL A 84 -11.16 -7.02 12.02
C VAL A 84 -10.39 -6.83 10.72
N LEU A 85 -10.32 -5.60 10.21
CA LEU A 85 -9.56 -5.28 9.00
C LEU A 85 -8.06 -5.52 9.21
N ALA A 86 -7.49 -5.06 10.32
CA ALA A 86 -6.08 -5.30 10.66
C ALA A 86 -5.73 -6.80 10.72
N ARG A 87 -6.61 -7.63 11.27
CA ARG A 87 -6.43 -9.09 11.29
C ARG A 87 -6.44 -9.69 9.87
N HIS A 88 -7.25 -9.16 8.97
CA HIS A 88 -7.29 -9.63 7.57
C HIS A 88 -5.94 -9.46 6.86
N LEU A 89 -5.21 -8.38 7.14
CA LEU A 89 -3.91 -8.11 6.53
C LEU A 89 -2.84 -9.17 6.86
N THR A 90 -3.06 -9.99 7.89
CA THR A 90 -2.13 -11.04 8.32
C THR A 90 -2.65 -12.47 8.07
N PHE A 91 -3.76 -12.64 7.35
CA PHE A 91 -4.37 -13.97 7.12
C PHE A 91 -3.48 -14.92 6.33
N GLY A 92 -2.61 -14.42 5.46
CA GLY A 92 -1.66 -15.23 4.71
C GLY A 92 -0.56 -15.89 5.56
N LEU A 93 -0.39 -15.48 6.82
CA LEU A 93 0.60 -16.05 7.71
C LEU A 93 0.10 -17.35 8.34
N THR A 94 0.95 -18.37 8.36
CA THR A 94 0.78 -19.57 9.18
C THR A 94 1.56 -19.49 10.49
N ARG A 95 1.27 -20.33 11.48
CA ARG A 95 1.95 -20.35 12.81
C ARG A 95 2.03 -18.97 13.45
N ARG A 96 0.93 -18.24 13.42
CA ARG A 96 0.87 -16.84 13.88
C ARG A 96 1.03 -16.73 15.39
N ALA A 97 1.83 -15.74 15.81
CA ALA A 97 1.91 -15.25 17.19
C ALA A 97 1.71 -13.73 17.15
N VAL A 98 0.70 -13.24 17.88
CA VAL A 98 0.46 -11.80 18.05
C VAL A 98 1.45 -11.29 19.07
N LEU A 99 2.30 -10.35 18.68
CA LEU A 99 3.32 -9.73 19.54
C LEU A 99 2.79 -8.43 20.16
N GLU A 100 2.10 -7.61 19.36
CA GLU A 100 1.47 -6.36 19.77
C GLU A 100 0.06 -6.31 19.17
N ASN A 101 -0.91 -5.78 19.93
CA ASN A 101 -2.26 -5.53 19.43
C ASN A 101 -2.91 -4.42 20.28
N GLY A 102 -3.54 -3.45 19.60
CA GLY A 102 -4.17 -2.33 20.28
C GLY A 102 -4.59 -1.22 19.33
N THR A 103 -4.64 -0.02 19.86
CA THR A 103 -4.94 1.19 19.11
C THR A 103 -3.72 2.09 19.00
N SER A 104 -3.69 2.90 17.96
CA SER A 104 -2.68 3.93 17.70
C SER A 104 -3.36 5.16 17.12
N THR A 105 -2.60 6.18 16.76
CA THR A 105 -3.10 7.38 16.09
C THR A 105 -2.37 7.57 14.77
N VAL A 106 -3.12 7.73 13.68
CA VAL A 106 -2.59 8.01 12.34
C VAL A 106 -3.34 9.21 11.75
N GLY A 107 -2.64 10.26 11.37
CA GLY A 107 -3.26 11.48 10.85
C GLY A 107 -4.30 12.10 11.79
N GLY A 108 -4.09 12.01 13.11
CA GLY A 108 -5.01 12.50 14.14
C GLY A 108 -6.26 11.62 14.36
N ARG A 109 -6.32 10.41 13.78
CA ARG A 109 -7.45 9.48 13.89
C ARG A 109 -7.03 8.20 14.61
N GLU A 110 -7.99 7.59 15.31
CA GLU A 110 -7.78 6.26 15.87
C GLU A 110 -7.53 5.23 14.76
N ALA A 111 -6.52 4.39 14.95
CA ALA A 111 -6.14 3.31 14.07
C ALA A 111 -6.02 2.01 14.86
N ALA A 112 -6.43 0.89 14.26
CA ALA A 112 -6.04 -0.42 14.77
C ALA A 112 -4.57 -0.67 14.46
N HIS A 113 -3.83 -1.17 15.44
CA HIS A 113 -2.42 -1.52 15.34
C HIS A 113 -2.19 -2.97 15.72
N SER A 114 -1.40 -3.68 14.97
CA SER A 114 -0.97 -5.03 15.31
C SER A 114 0.43 -5.34 14.81
N VAL A 115 1.17 -6.14 15.60
CA VAL A 115 2.42 -6.76 15.19
C VAL A 115 2.27 -8.26 15.32
N VAL A 116 2.44 -8.98 14.23
CA VAL A 116 2.23 -10.42 14.15
C VAL A 116 3.46 -11.08 13.55
N ARG A 117 4.01 -12.07 14.26
CA ARG A 117 5.02 -13.00 13.72
C ARG A 117 4.32 -14.21 13.12
N GLY A 118 4.83 -14.71 12.01
CA GLY A 118 4.32 -15.93 11.39
C GLY A 118 5.24 -16.46 10.30
N VAL A 119 4.75 -17.43 9.56
CA VAL A 119 5.49 -18.01 8.44
C VAL A 119 4.77 -17.68 7.14
N ALA A 120 5.50 -17.10 6.20
CA ALA A 120 5.09 -16.86 4.81
C ALA A 120 6.16 -17.46 3.88
N ASP A 121 5.75 -18.25 2.90
CA ASP A 121 6.63 -18.90 1.90
C ASP A 121 7.82 -19.63 2.56
N GLY A 122 7.55 -20.32 3.68
CA GLY A 122 8.54 -21.08 4.43
C GLY A 122 9.52 -20.26 5.27
N ARG A 123 9.38 -18.93 5.30
CA ARG A 123 10.26 -18.01 6.06
C ARG A 123 9.52 -17.40 7.25
N THR A 124 10.21 -17.26 8.36
CA THR A 124 9.66 -16.56 9.52
C THR A 124 9.73 -15.05 9.28
N VAL A 125 8.58 -14.41 9.27
CA VAL A 125 8.43 -12.97 9.07
C VAL A 125 7.68 -12.32 10.22
N THR A 126 7.91 -11.04 10.43
CA THR A 126 7.10 -10.19 11.30
C THR A 126 6.45 -9.11 10.45
N VAL A 127 5.16 -8.90 10.69
CA VAL A 127 4.31 -7.91 10.02
C VAL A 127 3.83 -6.91 11.05
N GLU A 128 4.04 -5.62 10.81
CA GLU A 128 3.38 -4.52 11.50
C GLU A 128 2.30 -3.97 10.59
N ALA A 129 1.07 -3.88 11.09
CA ALA A 129 -0.09 -3.38 10.37
C ALA A 129 -0.77 -2.27 11.17
N LEU A 130 -1.09 -1.17 10.48
CA LEU A 130 -1.98 -0.12 10.99
C LEU A 130 -3.11 0.08 9.99
N VAL A 131 -4.33 0.20 10.52
CA VAL A 131 -5.54 0.44 9.71
C VAL A 131 -6.28 1.63 10.29
N VAL A 132 -6.48 2.65 9.47
CA VAL A 132 -7.17 3.89 9.87
C VAL A 132 -8.35 4.17 8.95
N ARG A 133 -9.48 4.60 9.53
CA ARG A 133 -10.62 5.06 8.75
C ARG A 133 -10.57 6.58 8.57
N ALA A 134 -10.66 6.98 7.30
CA ALA A 134 -10.88 8.38 6.92
C ALA A 134 -11.92 8.39 5.80
N GLU A 135 -13.18 8.53 6.18
CA GLU A 135 -14.32 8.43 5.26
C GLU A 135 -14.11 9.23 3.95
N PRO A 136 -14.44 8.65 2.79
CA PRO A 136 -15.12 7.36 2.61
C PRO A 136 -14.18 6.15 2.50
N CYS A 137 -12.90 6.29 2.90
CA CYS A 137 -11.87 5.27 2.72
C CYS A 137 -11.38 4.67 4.04
N VAL A 138 -10.84 3.46 3.94
CA VAL A 138 -9.97 2.83 4.93
C VAL A 138 -8.58 2.77 4.33
N HIS A 139 -7.57 3.14 5.11
CA HIS A 139 -6.17 3.14 4.69
C HIS A 139 -5.39 2.09 5.48
N ASP A 140 -4.70 1.24 4.75
CA ASP A 140 -3.90 0.14 5.25
C ASP A 140 -2.42 0.49 5.11
N PHE A 141 -1.66 0.32 6.19
CA PHE A 141 -0.21 0.47 6.23
C PHE A 141 0.38 -0.85 6.71
N LEU A 142 1.26 -1.45 5.92
CA LEU A 142 1.94 -2.69 6.28
C LEU A 142 3.44 -2.53 6.15
N TYR A 143 4.17 -3.11 7.09
CA TYR A 143 5.58 -3.40 7.00
C TYR A 143 5.81 -4.88 7.25
N VAL A 144 6.55 -5.51 6.37
CA VAL A 144 6.91 -6.93 6.44
C VAL A 144 8.42 -7.07 6.33
N ALA A 145 9.03 -7.82 7.23
CA ALA A 145 10.45 -8.15 7.15
C ALA A 145 10.73 -9.54 7.75
N PRO A 146 11.88 -10.18 7.43
CA PRO A 146 12.38 -11.30 8.20
C PRO A 146 12.40 -10.97 9.68
N SER A 147 11.95 -11.90 10.54
CA SER A 147 11.75 -11.57 11.97
C SER A 147 13.03 -11.15 12.69
N GLU A 148 14.18 -11.66 12.26
CA GLU A 148 15.50 -11.31 12.79
C GLU A 148 15.97 -9.90 12.44
N ALA A 149 15.42 -9.33 11.36
CA ALA A 149 15.79 -8.02 10.84
C ALA A 149 14.62 -7.00 10.89
N PHE A 150 13.51 -7.36 11.56
CA PHE A 150 12.31 -6.54 11.59
C PHE A 150 12.54 -5.12 12.13
N ASP A 151 13.36 -5.00 13.18
CA ASP A 151 13.60 -3.70 13.82
C ASP A 151 14.43 -2.74 12.95
N GLU A 152 15.18 -3.25 11.96
CA GLU A 152 16.03 -2.43 11.09
C GLU A 152 15.22 -1.45 10.23
N GLY A 153 14.04 -1.85 9.73
CA GLY A 153 13.19 -1.00 8.89
C GLY A 153 12.00 -0.37 9.62
N ARG A 154 11.74 -0.81 10.87
CA ARG A 154 10.55 -0.40 11.63
C ARG A 154 10.46 1.12 11.84
N ALA A 155 11.57 1.78 12.14
CA ALA A 155 11.60 3.23 12.32
C ALA A 155 11.24 4.00 11.05
N ALA A 156 11.73 3.54 9.89
CA ALA A 156 11.40 4.14 8.59
C ALA A 156 9.91 3.95 8.24
N PHE A 157 9.35 2.78 8.55
CA PHE A 157 7.92 2.53 8.38
C PHE A 157 7.07 3.44 9.25
N ARG A 158 7.41 3.59 10.53
CA ARG A 158 6.66 4.46 11.45
C ARG A 158 6.71 5.93 11.00
N ALA A 159 7.87 6.41 10.57
CA ALA A 159 8.00 7.76 10.02
C ALA A 159 7.13 7.97 8.76
N LEU A 160 7.01 6.95 7.89
CA LEU A 160 6.11 6.99 6.75
C LEU A 160 4.64 7.10 7.21
N VAL A 161 4.22 6.27 8.18
CA VAL A 161 2.85 6.29 8.73
C VAL A 161 2.55 7.64 9.41
N GLU A 162 3.46 8.18 10.21
CA GLU A 162 3.32 9.46 10.90
C GLU A 162 3.19 10.64 9.92
N SER A 163 3.76 10.51 8.71
CA SER A 163 3.67 11.52 7.66
C SER A 163 2.34 11.53 6.90
N PHE A 164 1.43 10.60 7.21
CA PHE A 164 0.14 10.50 6.52
C PHE A 164 -0.72 11.73 6.70
N VAL A 165 -1.17 12.30 5.58
CA VAL A 165 -2.08 13.45 5.53
C VAL A 165 -3.14 13.21 4.47
N LEU A 166 -4.40 13.51 4.81
CA LEU A 166 -5.46 13.57 3.81
C LEU A 166 -5.33 14.85 2.98
N GLU A 167 -5.44 14.69 1.68
CA GLU A 167 -5.50 15.83 0.76
C GLU A 167 -6.97 16.25 0.56
N PRO A 168 -7.27 17.54 0.47
CA PRO A 168 -8.60 17.99 0.11
C PRO A 168 -8.96 17.47 -1.28
N PRO A 169 -10.24 17.15 -1.56
CA PRO A 169 -10.68 16.80 -2.90
C PRO A 169 -10.34 17.95 -3.86
N ARG A 170 -9.76 17.60 -5.01
CA ARG A 170 -9.43 18.55 -6.09
C ARG A 170 -10.60 18.73 -7.02
#